data_fd41e1fa8e44785fe3830934a519a8ca
#
_entry.id   fd41e1fa8e44785fe3830934a519a8ca
#
_cell.length_a   1.000
_cell.length_b   1.000
_cell.length_c   1.000
_cell.angle_alpha   90.00
_cell.angle_beta   90.00
_cell.angle_gamma   90.00
#
_symmetry.space_group_name_H-M   'P 1'
#
loop_
_entity.id
_entity.type
_entity.pdbx_description
1 polymer ?
#
loop_
_entity_poly.entity_id
_entity_poly.type
_entity_poly.pdbx_seq_one_letter_code
_entity_poly.pdbx_strand_id
1 'polypeptide(L)'
;VRSRGLGDVYKRQLQAYADEVPTIDPQATFTTDEGEETGTSYSGSAPLTVVFHANAENIGAYTPHYEWRFTKEGATQPYLVRYEEETEYTFTEAGSHRIVLYATFINGTDTVAYTKDYWQDAQPITIQISESKLEMPNAFSPNGDGINDVYRAKSNYQSIVEFDAYIFNRWGQKLYEWHDPAGGWDGKFNGKDVKQGVYFVLVKAKGADGRKYTIKKDVNLLRGYTETSGVNPTE
;
A
#
# COMPACT_ATOMS: atom_id res chain seq x y z
N VAL A 1 67.35 -29.59 4.35
CA VAL A 1 65.90 -29.69 4.42
C VAL A 1 65.27 -28.31 4.21
N ARG A 2 64.56 -28.19 3.12
CA ARG A 2 63.86 -26.95 2.73
C ARG A 2 62.72 -26.62 3.70
N SER A 3 62.77 -25.50 4.40
CA SER A 3 61.63 -24.94 5.12
C SER A 3 60.60 -24.40 4.09
N ARG A 4 59.71 -25.29 3.66
CA ARG A 4 58.47 -24.91 2.99
C ARG A 4 57.34 -25.14 4.00
N GLY A 5 56.66 -24.11 4.41
CA GLY A 5 55.36 -24.31 5.04
C GLY A 5 54.87 -23.28 6.03
N LEU A 6 55.74 -22.46 6.67
CA LEU A 6 55.19 -21.46 7.64
C LEU A 6 54.67 -20.16 6.98
N GLY A 7 55.21 -19.75 5.86
CA GLY A 7 54.80 -18.53 5.18
C GLY A 7 53.42 -18.65 4.48
N ASP A 8 53.09 -19.82 3.97
CA ASP A 8 51.80 -20.06 3.26
C ASP A 8 50.60 -20.28 4.19
N VAL A 9 50.87 -20.82 5.37
CA VAL A 9 49.83 -20.96 6.42
C VAL A 9 49.50 -19.62 7.01
N TYR A 10 50.50 -18.77 7.26
CA TYR A 10 50.27 -17.38 7.73
C TYR A 10 49.58 -16.51 6.69
N LYS A 11 49.94 -16.63 5.41
CA LYS A 11 49.27 -15.90 4.34
C LYS A 11 47.84 -16.38 4.11
N ARG A 12 47.54 -17.68 4.25
CA ARG A 12 46.16 -18.18 4.18
C ARG A 12 45.34 -17.78 5.40
N GLN A 13 45.95 -17.70 6.61
CA GLN A 13 45.28 -17.20 7.82
C GLN A 13 45.03 -15.68 7.77
N LEU A 14 45.92 -14.90 7.18
CA LEU A 14 45.72 -13.46 6.99
C LEU A 14 44.74 -13.15 5.84
N GLN A 15 44.47 -14.09 4.93
CA GLN A 15 43.47 -13.94 3.88
C GLN A 15 42.07 -14.42 4.31
N ALA A 16 41.97 -15.14 5.44
CA ALA A 16 40.72 -15.59 6.04
C ALA A 16 40.17 -14.60 7.08
N TYR A 17 40.83 -13.49 7.34
CA TYR A 17 40.42 -12.40 8.23
C TYR A 17 40.39 -11.05 7.50
N ALA A 18 39.88 -11.01 6.30
CA ALA A 18 39.10 -9.85 5.91
C ALA A 18 37.76 -10.07 6.63
N ASP A 19 37.63 -9.59 7.85
CA ASP A 19 36.34 -9.56 8.55
C ASP A 19 35.36 -8.89 7.57
N GLU A 20 34.41 -9.68 7.06
CA GLU A 20 33.37 -9.15 6.20
C GLU A 20 32.61 -8.11 7.03
N VAL A 21 32.72 -6.86 6.63
CA VAL A 21 32.13 -5.73 7.34
C VAL A 21 30.60 -5.85 7.24
N PRO A 22 29.85 -5.65 8.31
CA PRO A 22 28.37 -5.63 8.22
C PRO A 22 27.87 -4.71 7.13
N THR A 23 26.92 -5.19 6.33
CA THR A 23 26.29 -4.43 5.25
C THR A 23 24.78 -4.38 5.44
N ILE A 24 24.10 -3.44 4.77
CA ILE A 24 22.64 -3.35 4.71
C ILE A 24 22.18 -3.27 3.25
N ASP A 25 21.00 -3.84 2.96
CA ASP A 25 20.28 -3.68 1.70
C ASP A 25 18.78 -3.45 1.98
N PRO A 26 18.40 -2.23 2.45
CA PRO A 26 17.03 -1.95 2.84
C PRO A 26 16.05 -2.10 1.67
N GLN A 27 15.05 -2.96 1.84
CA GLN A 27 14.00 -3.23 0.87
C GLN A 27 12.63 -3.08 1.51
N ALA A 28 11.61 -2.91 0.68
CA ALA A 28 10.22 -2.86 1.11
C ALA A 28 9.37 -3.88 0.35
N THR A 29 8.49 -4.59 1.04
CA THR A 29 7.50 -5.49 0.46
C THR A 29 6.14 -4.81 0.53
N PHE A 30 5.50 -4.63 -0.63
CA PHE A 30 4.21 -3.98 -0.81
C PHE A 30 3.14 -5.03 -1.03
N THR A 31 2.06 -4.98 -0.25
CA THR A 31 0.90 -5.85 -0.46
C THR A 31 -0.11 -5.12 -1.34
N THR A 32 -0.36 -5.63 -2.53
CA THR A 32 -1.29 -5.10 -3.53
C THR A 32 -2.38 -6.13 -3.87
N ASP A 33 -3.41 -5.72 -4.61
CA ASP A 33 -4.45 -6.63 -5.10
C ASP A 33 -3.90 -7.69 -6.09
N GLU A 34 -2.73 -7.43 -6.69
CA GLU A 34 -2.05 -8.33 -7.63
C GLU A 34 -1.06 -9.28 -6.94
N GLY A 35 -0.82 -9.09 -5.64
CA GLY A 35 0.11 -9.86 -4.83
C GLY A 35 1.16 -9.01 -4.12
N GLU A 36 2.24 -9.66 -3.68
CA GLU A 36 3.36 -8.99 -3.02
C GLU A 36 4.45 -8.60 -4.04
N GLU A 37 4.94 -7.39 -3.91
CA GLU A 37 6.03 -6.83 -4.70
C GLU A 37 7.15 -6.35 -3.75
N THR A 38 8.42 -6.60 -4.09
CA THR A 38 9.56 -6.12 -3.31
C THR A 38 10.38 -5.12 -4.11
N GLY A 39 10.77 -4.02 -3.46
CA GLY A 39 11.57 -2.98 -4.10
C GLY A 39 11.85 -1.78 -3.21
N THR A 40 12.43 -0.74 -3.80
CA THR A 40 12.78 0.51 -3.11
C THR A 40 11.89 1.68 -3.52
N SER A 41 10.92 1.47 -4.41
CA SER A 41 9.98 2.52 -4.81
C SER A 41 8.62 1.93 -5.16
N TYR A 42 7.55 2.63 -4.76
CA TYR A 42 6.17 2.28 -5.09
C TYR A 42 5.32 3.53 -5.27
N SER A 43 4.34 3.44 -6.18
CA SER A 43 3.33 4.49 -6.38
C SER A 43 1.95 3.84 -6.50
N GLY A 44 1.02 4.25 -5.65
CA GLY A 44 -0.32 3.65 -5.61
C GLY A 44 -1.30 4.35 -4.70
N SER A 45 -2.37 3.65 -4.36
CA SER A 45 -3.47 4.15 -3.53
C SER A 45 -3.29 3.80 -2.06
N ALA A 46 -3.84 4.64 -1.17
CA ALA A 46 -4.05 4.32 0.24
C ALA A 46 -5.40 3.58 0.43
N PRO A 47 -5.54 2.75 1.50
CA PRO A 47 -4.46 2.36 2.42
C PRO A 47 -3.46 1.40 1.76
N LEU A 48 -2.16 1.56 2.07
CA LEU A 48 -1.09 0.71 1.58
C LEU A 48 -0.28 0.18 2.77
N THR A 49 -0.29 -1.12 2.98
CA THR A 49 0.55 -1.75 4.01
C THR A 49 1.87 -2.19 3.40
N VAL A 50 2.97 -1.85 4.05
CA VAL A 50 4.34 -2.09 3.61
C VAL A 50 5.15 -2.66 4.75
N VAL A 51 5.90 -3.74 4.47
CA VAL A 51 6.89 -4.32 5.38
C VAL A 51 8.28 -3.89 4.92
N PHE A 52 9.07 -3.36 5.83
CA PHE A 52 10.44 -2.89 5.57
C PHE A 52 11.44 -3.86 6.17
N HIS A 53 12.43 -4.28 5.39
CA HIS A 53 13.46 -5.26 5.74
C HIS A 53 14.83 -4.60 5.69
N ALA A 54 15.63 -4.73 6.75
CA ALA A 54 16.99 -4.19 6.78
C ALA A 54 17.94 -4.97 5.88
N ASN A 55 17.72 -6.27 5.70
CA ASN A 55 18.55 -7.22 4.95
C ASN A 55 20.04 -7.05 5.32
N ALA A 56 20.32 -7.06 6.61
CA ALA A 56 21.67 -6.90 7.10
C ALA A 56 22.45 -8.21 6.95
N GLU A 57 23.66 -8.14 6.38
CA GLU A 57 24.54 -9.27 6.16
C GLU A 57 25.86 -9.05 6.90
N ASN A 58 26.64 -10.15 7.06
CA ASN A 58 27.98 -10.16 7.67
C ASN A 58 28.01 -9.59 9.11
N ILE A 59 26.92 -9.74 9.86
CA ILE A 59 26.81 -9.18 11.21
C ILE A 59 27.85 -9.78 12.14
N GLY A 60 28.16 -11.10 12.04
CA GLY A 60 29.17 -11.78 12.83
C GLY A 60 29.01 -11.55 14.33
N ALA A 61 30.04 -10.95 14.95
CA ALA A 61 30.06 -10.63 16.40
C ALA A 61 29.57 -9.21 16.72
N TYR A 62 29.08 -8.47 15.72
CA TYR A 62 28.54 -7.12 15.92
C TYR A 62 27.13 -7.18 16.53
N THR A 63 26.82 -6.21 17.36
CA THR A 63 25.47 -5.96 17.88
C THR A 63 24.82 -4.90 17.00
N PRO A 64 23.73 -5.23 16.29
CA PRO A 64 23.04 -4.30 15.42
C PRO A 64 22.10 -3.37 16.19
N HIS A 65 21.99 -2.13 15.73
CA HIS A 65 21.02 -1.14 16.15
C HIS A 65 20.39 -0.53 14.90
N TYR A 66 19.08 -0.69 14.76
CA TYR A 66 18.32 -0.22 13.63
C TYR A 66 17.47 0.99 14.00
N GLU A 67 17.29 1.94 13.06
CA GLU A 67 16.43 3.10 13.21
C GLU A 67 15.84 3.48 11.85
N TRP A 68 14.62 3.01 11.59
CA TRP A 68 13.84 3.41 10.43
C TRP A 68 13.26 4.81 10.63
N ARG A 69 13.46 5.69 9.66
CA ARG A 69 12.98 7.08 9.66
C ARG A 69 12.05 7.32 8.50
N PHE A 70 10.81 7.65 8.82
CA PHE A 70 9.76 7.96 7.86
C PHE A 70 9.55 9.46 7.79
N THR A 71 9.81 10.07 6.63
CA THR A 71 9.78 11.53 6.43
C THR A 71 8.89 11.87 5.24
N LYS A 72 8.05 12.90 5.35
CA LYS A 72 7.34 13.44 4.20
C LYS A 72 8.28 14.27 3.34
N GLU A 73 8.06 14.30 2.03
CA GLU A 73 8.81 15.15 1.12
C GLU A 73 8.75 16.62 1.58
N GLY A 74 9.92 17.28 1.55
CA GLY A 74 10.08 18.66 2.03
C GLY A 74 10.18 18.82 3.54
N ALA A 75 9.92 17.78 4.35
CA ALA A 75 10.10 17.83 5.78
C ALA A 75 11.55 17.48 6.18
N THR A 76 12.05 18.12 7.25
CA THR A 76 13.40 17.88 7.77
C THR A 76 13.43 16.87 8.91
N GLN A 77 12.28 16.61 9.54
CA GLN A 77 12.15 15.68 10.67
C GLN A 77 11.25 14.51 10.28
N PRO A 78 11.56 13.29 10.75
CA PRO A 78 10.70 12.15 10.57
C PRO A 78 9.39 12.33 11.36
N TYR A 79 8.27 11.92 10.77
CA TYR A 79 6.98 11.86 11.47
C TYR A 79 6.82 10.54 12.24
N LEU A 80 7.64 9.52 11.92
CA LEU A 80 7.64 8.21 12.57
C LEU A 80 9.07 7.67 12.62
N VAL A 81 9.43 7.03 13.73
CA VAL A 81 10.67 6.27 13.90
C VAL A 81 10.36 4.89 14.44
N ARG A 82 11.07 3.85 13.95
CA ARG A 82 10.98 2.45 14.39
C ARG A 82 12.38 1.89 14.58
N TYR A 83 12.54 0.92 15.49
CA TYR A 83 13.85 0.43 15.90
C TYR A 83 14.06 -1.07 15.65
N GLU A 84 13.11 -1.75 15.07
CA GLU A 84 13.17 -3.16 14.74
C GLU A 84 13.99 -3.38 13.45
N GLU A 85 14.54 -4.59 13.27
CA GLU A 85 15.19 -5.00 12.01
C GLU A 85 14.20 -5.04 10.85
N GLU A 86 13.00 -5.55 11.13
CA GLU A 86 11.86 -5.55 10.24
C GLU A 86 10.71 -4.76 10.86
N THR A 87 10.04 -3.92 10.10
CA THR A 87 8.94 -3.12 10.59
C THR A 87 7.83 -2.96 9.55
N GLU A 88 6.57 -2.92 10.01
CA GLU A 88 5.41 -2.71 9.15
C GLU A 88 4.80 -1.32 9.38
N TYR A 89 4.33 -0.71 8.30
CA TYR A 89 3.58 0.54 8.37
C TYR A 89 2.49 0.61 7.29
N THR A 90 1.30 1.08 7.67
CA THR A 90 0.19 1.32 6.74
C THR A 90 0.09 2.81 6.42
N PHE A 91 0.34 3.17 5.17
CA PHE A 91 0.21 4.53 4.66
C PHE A 91 -1.26 4.86 4.43
N THR A 92 -1.75 5.89 5.11
CA THR A 92 -3.13 6.38 5.01
C THR A 92 -3.21 7.84 4.60
N GLU A 93 -2.06 8.50 4.38
CA GLU A 93 -1.99 9.89 3.96
C GLU A 93 -1.35 10.01 2.57
N ALA A 94 -1.97 10.82 1.70
CA ALA A 94 -1.46 11.11 0.37
C ALA A 94 -0.15 11.91 0.42
N GLY A 95 0.64 11.77 -0.64
CA GLY A 95 1.92 12.46 -0.82
C GLY A 95 3.09 11.52 -0.95
N SER A 96 4.28 12.10 -1.03
CA SER A 96 5.55 11.39 -1.15
C SER A 96 6.17 11.18 0.23
N HIS A 97 6.52 9.93 0.53
CA HIS A 97 7.15 9.50 1.77
C HIS A 97 8.54 8.94 1.46
N ARG A 98 9.52 9.44 2.17
CA ARG A 98 10.92 9.03 2.11
C ARG A 98 11.25 8.23 3.35
N ILE A 99 11.72 7.00 3.18
CA ILE A 99 12.09 6.10 4.27
C ILE A 99 13.56 5.75 4.16
N VAL A 100 14.30 5.91 5.25
CA VAL A 100 15.71 5.54 5.37
C VAL A 100 15.91 4.67 6.60
N LEU A 101 16.85 3.76 6.52
CA LEU A 101 17.31 2.94 7.64
C LEU A 101 18.66 3.48 8.14
N TYR A 102 18.72 4.01 9.35
CA TYR A 102 19.98 4.19 10.05
C TYR A 102 20.31 2.87 10.75
N ALA A 103 21.48 2.32 10.45
CA ALA A 103 21.96 1.10 11.07
C ALA A 103 23.36 1.33 11.65
N THR A 104 23.58 0.85 12.87
CA THR A 104 24.88 0.90 13.53
C THR A 104 25.20 -0.48 14.09
N PHE A 105 26.36 -0.99 13.78
CA PHE A 105 26.87 -2.30 14.18
C PHE A 105 28.08 -2.08 15.10
N ILE A 106 28.04 -2.61 16.33
CA ILE A 106 29.05 -2.38 17.35
C ILE A 106 29.66 -3.71 17.79
N ASN A 107 31.00 -3.80 17.73
CA ASN A 107 31.78 -4.92 18.27
C ASN A 107 32.94 -4.38 19.10
N GLY A 108 32.76 -4.28 20.43
CA GLY A 108 33.73 -3.66 21.33
C GLY A 108 33.97 -2.19 21.00
N THR A 109 35.15 -1.84 20.49
CA THR A 109 35.52 -0.49 20.06
C THR A 109 35.34 -0.26 18.57
N ASP A 110 35.01 -1.32 17.81
CA ASP A 110 34.77 -1.23 16.37
C ASP A 110 33.29 -0.91 16.10
N THR A 111 33.07 0.00 15.15
CA THR A 111 31.73 0.48 14.81
C THR A 111 31.59 0.70 13.31
N VAL A 112 30.58 0.09 12.71
CA VAL A 112 30.15 0.32 11.33
C VAL A 112 28.80 1.02 11.35
N ALA A 113 28.66 2.15 10.66
CA ALA A 113 27.47 2.97 10.72
C ALA A 113 26.99 3.43 9.34
N TYR A 114 25.72 3.18 9.05
CA TYR A 114 24.97 3.63 7.88
C TYR A 114 23.97 4.68 8.36
N THR A 115 24.43 5.94 8.46
CA THR A 115 23.63 7.05 9.01
C THR A 115 23.46 8.17 7.99
N LYS A 116 23.33 9.40 8.43
CA LYS A 116 23.05 10.56 7.59
C LYS A 116 24.00 10.69 6.38
N ASP A 117 25.28 10.44 6.57
CA ASP A 117 26.29 10.64 5.51
C ASP A 117 26.15 9.56 4.43
N TYR A 118 25.87 8.31 4.81
CA TYR A 118 25.55 7.23 3.86
C TYR A 118 24.37 7.60 2.94
N TRP A 119 23.30 8.18 3.52
CA TRP A 119 22.08 8.53 2.80
C TRP A 119 22.15 9.83 1.98
N GLN A 120 23.33 10.48 1.88
CA GLN A 120 23.57 11.54 0.91
C GLN A 120 23.76 11.01 -0.50
N ASP A 121 24.37 9.83 -0.63
CA ASP A 121 24.70 9.19 -1.91
C ASP A 121 23.78 7.99 -2.22
N ALA A 122 23.28 7.30 -1.18
CA ALA A 122 22.39 6.15 -1.31
C ALA A 122 20.95 6.56 -1.64
N GLN A 123 20.23 5.70 -2.37
CA GLN A 123 18.83 5.91 -2.71
C GLN A 123 17.91 5.47 -1.55
N PRO A 124 17.03 6.34 -1.04
CA PRO A 124 16.05 5.98 -0.02
C PRO A 124 14.93 5.12 -0.61
N ILE A 125 14.19 4.43 0.25
CA ILE A 125 12.91 3.87 -0.14
C ILE A 125 11.90 5.02 -0.29
N THR A 126 11.17 5.05 -1.41
CA THR A 126 10.22 6.12 -1.74
C THR A 126 8.83 5.53 -1.97
N ILE A 127 7.84 6.02 -1.23
CA ILE A 127 6.44 5.62 -1.36
C ILE A 127 5.62 6.84 -1.77
N GLN A 128 4.99 6.77 -2.96
CA GLN A 128 4.10 7.82 -3.45
C GLN A 128 2.65 7.37 -3.33
N ILE A 129 1.90 8.01 -2.43
CA ILE A 129 0.46 7.77 -2.26
C ILE A 129 -0.33 8.81 -3.06
N SER A 130 -1.20 8.34 -3.96
CA SER A 130 -2.04 9.19 -4.81
C SER A 130 -3.07 9.98 -4.00
N GLU A 131 -3.51 11.11 -4.56
CA GLU A 131 -4.69 11.83 -4.07
C GLU A 131 -5.96 10.99 -4.21
N SER A 132 -6.97 11.32 -3.44
CA SER A 132 -8.22 10.57 -3.44
C SER A 132 -9.09 10.89 -4.65
N LYS A 133 -9.81 9.87 -5.12
CA LYS A 133 -10.85 9.97 -6.13
C LYS A 133 -11.99 9.02 -5.79
N LEU A 134 -13.24 9.52 -5.89
CA LEU A 134 -14.43 8.71 -5.64
C LEU A 134 -15.57 9.18 -6.54
N GLU A 135 -16.13 8.26 -7.30
CA GLU A 135 -17.31 8.45 -8.12
C GLU A 135 -18.29 7.29 -7.95
N MET A 136 -19.58 7.60 -7.94
CA MET A 136 -20.66 6.61 -7.91
C MET A 136 -21.41 6.58 -9.24
N PRO A 137 -21.81 5.42 -9.77
CA PRO A 137 -22.60 5.34 -11.01
C PRO A 137 -24.03 5.89 -10.80
N ASN A 138 -24.74 6.12 -11.90
CA ASN A 138 -26.13 6.60 -11.89
C ASN A 138 -27.15 5.48 -11.97
N ALA A 139 -26.72 4.29 -12.41
CA ALA A 139 -27.56 3.12 -12.62
C ALA A 139 -26.75 1.83 -12.45
N PHE A 140 -27.46 0.74 -12.26
CA PHE A 140 -26.92 -0.62 -12.34
C PHE A 140 -28.02 -1.59 -12.76
N SER A 141 -27.63 -2.78 -13.22
CA SER A 141 -28.53 -3.78 -13.82
C SER A 141 -28.29 -5.16 -13.22
N PRO A 142 -28.87 -5.46 -12.03
CA PRO A 142 -28.68 -6.77 -11.39
C PRO A 142 -29.53 -7.84 -12.10
N ASN A 143 -29.10 -8.26 -13.29
CA ASN A 143 -29.75 -9.24 -14.16
C ASN A 143 -28.98 -10.57 -14.25
N GLY A 144 -27.76 -10.64 -13.66
CA GLY A 144 -26.92 -11.82 -13.60
C GLY A 144 -26.07 -12.06 -14.85
N ASP A 145 -25.87 -11.04 -15.71
CA ASP A 145 -25.03 -11.13 -16.91
C ASP A 145 -23.53 -10.85 -16.62
N GLY A 146 -23.18 -10.52 -15.37
CA GLY A 146 -21.83 -10.21 -14.93
C GLY A 146 -21.42 -8.75 -15.15
N ILE A 147 -22.29 -7.91 -15.72
CA ILE A 147 -22.01 -6.51 -16.03
C ILE A 147 -22.94 -5.60 -15.22
N ASN A 148 -22.36 -4.73 -14.41
CA ASN A 148 -23.11 -3.78 -13.56
C ASN A 148 -24.19 -4.44 -12.66
N ASP A 149 -23.99 -5.70 -12.27
CA ASP A 149 -24.91 -6.43 -11.40
C ASP A 149 -24.91 -5.90 -9.94
N VAL A 150 -23.87 -5.17 -9.58
CA VAL A 150 -23.68 -4.62 -8.23
C VAL A 150 -23.50 -3.12 -8.31
N TYR A 151 -24.30 -2.37 -7.55
CA TYR A 151 -24.12 -0.94 -7.37
C TYR A 151 -22.99 -0.64 -6.39
N ARG A 152 -21.88 -0.13 -6.87
CA ARG A 152 -20.67 0.19 -6.09
C ARG A 152 -19.94 1.38 -6.65
N ALA A 153 -18.87 1.83 -5.99
CA ALA A 153 -17.99 2.86 -6.52
C ALA A 153 -17.44 2.43 -7.90
N LYS A 154 -17.23 3.42 -8.80
CA LYS A 154 -16.55 3.14 -10.07
C LYS A 154 -15.15 2.61 -9.82
N SER A 155 -14.67 1.71 -10.66
CA SER A 155 -13.38 1.01 -10.52
C SER A 155 -12.15 1.94 -10.50
N ASN A 156 -12.32 3.22 -10.86
CA ASN A 156 -11.27 4.24 -10.84
C ASN A 156 -11.18 5.01 -9.50
N TYR A 157 -11.79 4.52 -8.41
CA TYR A 157 -11.59 5.11 -7.10
C TYR A 157 -10.14 4.94 -6.64
N GLN A 158 -9.63 5.90 -5.87
CA GLN A 158 -8.26 5.91 -5.38
C GLN A 158 -8.20 6.49 -3.97
N SER A 159 -7.31 5.96 -3.16
CA SER A 159 -6.91 6.50 -1.85
C SER A 159 -8.09 6.89 -0.95
N ILE A 160 -9.08 6.01 -0.86
CA ILE A 160 -10.22 6.16 0.06
C ILE A 160 -9.92 5.39 1.34
N VAL A 161 -9.80 6.10 2.45
CA VAL A 161 -9.38 5.54 3.76
C VAL A 161 -10.53 5.33 4.73
N GLU A 162 -11.67 6.02 4.52
CA GLU A 162 -12.93 5.79 5.23
C GLU A 162 -14.06 5.77 4.22
N PHE A 163 -14.99 4.83 4.33
CA PHE A 163 -16.11 4.71 3.41
C PHE A 163 -17.35 4.13 4.09
N ASP A 164 -18.46 4.83 3.98
CA ASP A 164 -19.78 4.38 4.41
C ASP A 164 -20.80 4.70 3.32
N ALA A 165 -21.57 3.72 2.88
CA ALA A 165 -22.59 3.90 1.86
C ALA A 165 -23.92 3.25 2.27
N TYR A 166 -25.01 3.91 1.92
CA TYR A 166 -26.37 3.55 2.32
C TYR A 166 -27.32 3.66 1.13
N ILE A 167 -28.21 2.67 0.97
CA ILE A 167 -29.30 2.70 -0.01
C ILE A 167 -30.63 2.88 0.72
N PHE A 168 -31.45 3.77 0.18
CA PHE A 168 -32.80 4.05 0.68
C PHE A 168 -33.84 3.91 -0.42
N ASN A 169 -35.04 3.48 -0.05
CA ASN A 169 -36.19 3.56 -0.93
C ASN A 169 -36.82 4.97 -0.91
N ARG A 170 -37.87 5.20 -1.73
CA ARG A 170 -38.56 6.51 -1.85
C ARG A 170 -39.23 6.99 -0.57
N TRP A 171 -39.41 6.13 0.43
CA TRP A 171 -39.99 6.48 1.73
C TRP A 171 -38.93 6.75 2.80
N GLY A 172 -37.64 6.72 2.42
CA GLY A 172 -36.53 6.96 3.35
C GLY A 172 -36.16 5.73 4.19
N GLN A 173 -36.72 4.55 3.93
CA GLN A 173 -36.31 3.32 4.58
C GLN A 173 -34.94 2.87 4.08
N LYS A 174 -33.99 2.64 4.99
CA LYS A 174 -32.69 2.05 4.66
C LYS A 174 -32.85 0.60 4.24
N LEU A 175 -32.36 0.24 3.06
CA LEU A 175 -32.42 -1.10 2.51
C LEU A 175 -31.10 -1.84 2.64
N TYR A 176 -29.96 -1.12 2.49
CA TYR A 176 -28.64 -1.72 2.47
C TYR A 176 -27.58 -0.74 2.97
N GLU A 177 -26.48 -1.27 3.48
CA GLU A 177 -25.27 -0.50 3.83
C GLU A 177 -24.02 -1.33 3.59
N TRP A 178 -22.91 -0.66 3.24
CA TRP A 178 -21.60 -1.27 3.11
C TRP A 178 -20.49 -0.25 3.40
N HIS A 179 -19.28 -0.76 3.72
CA HIS A 179 -18.18 0.04 4.27
C HIS A 179 -16.87 -0.09 3.48
N ASP A 180 -16.92 -0.61 2.26
CA ASP A 180 -15.78 -0.80 1.38
C ASP A 180 -16.14 -0.29 -0.03
N PRO A 181 -15.36 0.63 -0.66
CA PRO A 181 -15.63 1.08 -2.02
C PRO A 181 -15.76 -0.05 -3.05
N ALA A 182 -15.03 -1.15 -2.86
CA ALA A 182 -15.10 -2.34 -3.72
C ALA A 182 -16.36 -3.18 -3.48
N GLY A 183 -16.96 -3.09 -2.28
CA GLY A 183 -18.23 -3.71 -1.96
C GLY A 183 -19.40 -3.04 -2.69
N GLY A 184 -20.63 -3.49 -2.44
CA GLY A 184 -21.79 -2.86 -3.07
C GLY A 184 -23.11 -3.60 -2.84
N TRP A 185 -24.18 -3.04 -3.42
CA TRP A 185 -25.54 -3.53 -3.30
C TRP A 185 -25.98 -4.30 -4.55
N ASP A 186 -26.48 -5.52 -4.38
CA ASP A 186 -26.94 -6.43 -5.42
C ASP A 186 -28.43 -6.24 -5.81
N GLY A 187 -29.07 -5.20 -5.33
CA GLY A 187 -30.49 -4.95 -5.60
C GLY A 187 -31.45 -5.80 -4.78
N LYS A 188 -31.01 -6.34 -3.64
CA LYS A 188 -31.86 -7.11 -2.73
C LYS A 188 -32.09 -6.41 -1.40
N PHE A 189 -33.23 -6.75 -0.78
CA PHE A 189 -33.57 -6.39 0.59
C PHE A 189 -34.11 -7.63 1.31
N ASN A 190 -33.49 -8.01 2.43
CA ASN A 190 -33.79 -9.24 3.17
C ASN A 190 -33.78 -10.49 2.28
N GLY A 191 -32.81 -10.61 1.38
CA GLY A 191 -32.62 -11.74 0.48
C GLY A 191 -33.61 -11.80 -0.70
N LYS A 192 -34.49 -10.82 -0.85
CA LYS A 192 -35.45 -10.74 -1.95
C LYS A 192 -35.14 -9.58 -2.87
N ASP A 193 -35.30 -9.80 -4.15
CA ASP A 193 -35.17 -8.77 -5.18
C ASP A 193 -36.12 -7.60 -4.93
N VAL A 194 -35.57 -6.39 -4.93
CA VAL A 194 -36.42 -5.19 -4.92
C VAL A 194 -36.88 -4.86 -6.34
N LYS A 195 -37.98 -4.11 -6.45
CA LYS A 195 -38.55 -3.73 -7.74
C LYS A 195 -37.60 -2.82 -8.52
N GLN A 196 -37.62 -2.92 -9.84
CA GLN A 196 -37.01 -1.93 -10.73
C GLN A 196 -37.53 -0.53 -10.44
N GLY A 197 -36.66 0.48 -10.48
CA GLY A 197 -37.02 1.86 -10.21
C GLY A 197 -35.89 2.68 -9.63
N VAL A 198 -36.23 3.83 -9.05
CA VAL A 198 -35.31 4.78 -8.48
C VAL A 198 -35.16 4.55 -6.99
N TYR A 199 -33.91 4.51 -6.56
CA TYR A 199 -33.48 4.44 -5.15
C TYR A 199 -32.58 5.63 -4.85
N PHE A 200 -32.23 5.84 -3.60
CA PHE A 200 -31.37 6.94 -3.17
C PHE A 200 -30.12 6.39 -2.53
N VAL A 201 -28.97 6.92 -2.90
CA VAL A 201 -27.70 6.59 -2.27
C VAL A 201 -27.17 7.78 -1.48
N LEU A 202 -26.67 7.49 -0.28
CA LEU A 202 -25.86 8.39 0.52
C LEU A 202 -24.48 7.72 0.72
N VAL A 203 -23.43 8.38 0.28
CA VAL A 203 -22.05 7.97 0.57
C VAL A 203 -21.38 9.04 1.42
N LYS A 204 -20.70 8.61 2.48
CA LYS A 204 -19.77 9.41 3.27
C LYS A 204 -18.41 8.75 3.18
N ALA A 205 -17.39 9.48 2.77
CA ALA A 205 -16.05 8.93 2.63
C ALA A 205 -15.00 9.99 2.94
N LYS A 206 -13.78 9.53 3.23
CA LYS A 206 -12.61 10.38 3.42
C LYS A 206 -11.45 9.85 2.59
N GLY A 207 -10.79 10.76 1.90
CA GLY A 207 -9.59 10.50 1.14
C GLY A 207 -8.33 10.61 1.97
N ALA A 208 -7.26 9.98 1.49
CA ALA A 208 -5.93 10.08 2.08
C ALA A 208 -5.35 11.51 2.03
N ASP A 209 -5.83 12.34 1.11
CA ASP A 209 -5.54 13.77 0.99
C ASP A 209 -6.37 14.65 1.95
N GLY A 210 -7.17 14.03 2.83
CA GLY A 210 -8.06 14.71 3.78
C GLY A 210 -9.39 15.17 3.19
N ARG A 211 -9.62 14.97 1.87
CA ARG A 211 -10.88 15.33 1.20
C ARG A 211 -12.03 14.51 1.77
N LYS A 212 -13.13 15.21 2.09
CA LYS A 212 -14.37 14.60 2.54
C LYS A 212 -15.37 14.53 1.41
N TYR A 213 -15.94 13.35 1.19
CA TYR A 213 -16.97 13.09 0.20
C TYR A 213 -18.31 12.94 0.90
N THR A 214 -19.32 13.64 0.41
CA THR A 214 -20.73 13.45 0.77
C THR A 214 -21.52 13.40 -0.52
N ILE A 215 -21.76 12.19 -1.03
CA ILE A 215 -22.48 11.97 -2.29
C ILE A 215 -23.91 11.59 -1.95
N LYS A 216 -24.86 12.41 -2.45
CA LYS A 216 -26.30 12.16 -2.37
C LYS A 216 -26.85 12.20 -3.77
N LYS A 217 -27.38 11.09 -4.24
CA LYS A 217 -27.92 11.02 -5.59
C LYS A 217 -28.95 9.91 -5.76
N ASP A 218 -29.70 10.00 -6.85
CA ASP A 218 -30.56 8.93 -7.29
C ASP A 218 -29.75 7.82 -7.98
N VAL A 219 -30.20 6.58 -7.83
CA VAL A 219 -29.67 5.43 -8.54
C VAL A 219 -30.82 4.67 -9.20
N ASN A 220 -30.68 4.41 -10.48
CA ASN A 220 -31.65 3.62 -11.25
C ASN A 220 -31.29 2.14 -11.22
N LEU A 221 -32.21 1.32 -10.73
CA LEU A 221 -32.14 -0.14 -10.80
C LEU A 221 -32.91 -0.63 -12.03
N LEU A 222 -32.21 -1.27 -12.98
CA LEU A 222 -32.72 -1.61 -14.33
C LEU A 222 -32.57 -3.13 -14.57
N ARG A 223 -33.54 -3.96 -14.13
CA ARG A 223 -33.43 -5.43 -14.24
C ARG A 223 -33.59 -5.98 -15.65
N GLY A 224 -34.27 -5.25 -16.52
CA GLY A 224 -34.51 -5.68 -17.90
C GLY A 224 -33.49 -5.17 -18.93
N TYR A 225 -32.43 -4.47 -18.45
CA TYR A 225 -31.44 -3.90 -19.34
C TYR A 225 -30.26 -4.89 -19.49
N THR A 226 -30.03 -5.37 -20.72
CA THR A 226 -28.83 -6.12 -21.07
C THR A 226 -27.93 -5.22 -21.87
N GLU A 227 -26.70 -4.97 -21.43
CA GLU A 227 -25.70 -4.31 -22.26
C GLU A 227 -25.30 -5.27 -23.40
N THR A 228 -25.84 -5.06 -24.57
CA THR A 228 -25.27 -5.65 -25.78
C THR A 228 -23.93 -5.01 -26.05
N SER A 229 -22.83 -5.73 -25.84
CA SER A 229 -21.51 -5.35 -26.31
C SER A 229 -21.64 -4.88 -27.76
N GLY A 230 -21.33 -3.57 -28.00
CA GLY A 230 -21.62 -2.90 -29.26
C GLY A 230 -21.13 -3.64 -30.48
N VAL A 231 -22.07 -4.23 -31.18
CA VAL A 231 -21.93 -4.47 -32.60
C VAL A 231 -22.58 -3.24 -33.26
N ASN A 232 -21.78 -2.31 -33.74
CA ASN A 232 -22.24 -1.30 -34.68
C ASN A 232 -22.85 -2.05 -35.87
N PRO A 233 -24.13 -1.83 -36.23
CA PRO A 233 -24.62 -2.26 -37.54
C PRO A 233 -23.90 -1.38 -38.56
N THR A 234 -22.99 -2.00 -39.30
CA THR A 234 -22.51 -1.43 -40.56
C THR A 234 -23.65 -1.43 -41.55
N GLU A 235 -24.11 -0.30 -41.97
CA GLU A 235 -24.52 -0.01 -43.32
C GLU A 235 -23.52 0.89 -44.00
#